data_db3eca5110832110806ab12cf01fe8d9
#
_entry.id   db3eca5110832110806ab12cf01fe8d9
#
_cell.length_a   1.000
_cell.length_b   1.000
_cell.length_c   1.000
_cell.angle_alpha   90.00
_cell.angle_beta   90.00
_cell.angle_gamma   90.00
#
_symmetry.space_group_name_H-M   'P 1'
#
loop_
_entity.id
_entity.type
_entity.pdbx_description
1 polymer ?
#
loop_
_entity_poly.entity_id
_entity_poly.type
_entity_poly.pdbx_seq_one_letter_code
_entity_poly.pdbx_strand_id
1 'polypeptide(L)'
;MDDVLERTMERVVERLGTTYHGKYRGRRVFSAGLNLTHVYHGRLSVLFYLTRDLGFVNKLHRGLAGDTCDWDGPETTREKPWIGALEAFAIGGGCQILLVLDHVIAEAGAYFNLPARKEGIIPGIAPLRLPRFVGERAAQDGVLFDKTFPVEAPEARAIVNAVVPPQGMDAALAAAAANCTGASMVSAGANRKAIRVGQEPRETLRRYLALYCREQGDCHFSPALIANLERNWDARNRALKERAGG
;
A
#
# COMPACT_ATOMS: atom_id res chain seq x y z
N MET A 1 10.75 3.61 22.48
CA MET A 1 9.52 3.11 21.82
C MET A 1 9.52 3.48 20.34
N ASP A 2 10.06 4.62 19.98
CA ASP A 2 10.12 5.15 18.60
C ASP A 2 11.01 4.31 17.68
N ASP A 3 12.16 3.88 18.18
CA ASP A 3 13.17 3.10 17.44
C ASP A 3 12.69 1.69 16.99
N VAL A 4 11.74 1.10 17.72
CA VAL A 4 11.17 -0.22 17.37
C VAL A 4 10.08 -0.10 16.32
N LEU A 5 9.28 0.96 16.39
CA LEU A 5 8.23 1.23 15.41
C LEU A 5 8.85 1.61 14.06
N GLU A 6 9.84 2.49 14.07
CA GLU A 6 10.58 2.94 12.90
C GLU A 6 11.30 1.78 12.20
N ARG A 7 12.04 0.96 12.93
CA ARG A 7 12.68 -0.25 12.39
C ARG A 7 11.70 -1.33 11.93
N THR A 8 10.51 -1.40 12.53
CA THR A 8 9.48 -2.34 12.08
C THR A 8 8.86 -1.87 10.78
N MET A 9 8.58 -0.58 10.65
CA MET A 9 8.08 0.01 9.40
C MET A 9 9.14 -0.02 8.30
N GLU A 10 10.40 0.27 8.60
CA GLU A 10 11.51 0.11 7.67
C GLU A 10 11.62 -1.32 7.15
N ARG A 11 11.55 -2.33 8.02
CA ARG A 11 11.57 -3.75 7.62
C ARG A 11 10.36 -4.18 6.82
N VAL A 12 9.17 -3.64 7.12
CA VAL A 12 7.96 -3.90 6.32
C VAL A 12 8.13 -3.26 4.95
N VAL A 13 8.58 -2.03 4.88
CA VAL A 13 8.81 -1.28 3.65
C VAL A 13 9.92 -1.93 2.81
N GLU A 14 11.04 -2.32 3.41
CA GLU A 14 12.14 -3.03 2.73
C GLU A 14 11.70 -4.38 2.17
N ARG A 15 10.99 -5.18 2.96
CA ARG A 15 10.46 -6.49 2.52
C ARG A 15 9.37 -6.39 1.46
N LEU A 16 8.59 -5.31 1.46
CA LEU A 16 7.54 -5.07 0.48
C LEU A 16 8.07 -4.44 -0.82
N GLY A 17 9.37 -4.11 -0.88
CA GLY A 17 9.98 -3.50 -2.07
C GLY A 17 9.49 -2.07 -2.32
N THR A 18 8.94 -1.40 -1.32
CA THR A 18 8.62 0.02 -1.38
C THR A 18 9.91 0.81 -1.17
N THR A 19 10.16 1.83 -1.98
CA THR A 19 11.53 2.36 -2.10
C THR A 19 11.68 3.84 -1.89
N TYR A 20 10.80 4.50 -1.25
CA TYR A 20 11.06 5.90 -1.00
C TYR A 20 10.93 6.25 0.47
N HIS A 21 12.08 6.27 1.16
CA HIS A 21 12.27 6.95 2.43
C HIS A 21 12.79 8.35 2.11
N GLY A 22 11.92 9.32 2.05
CA GLY A 22 12.32 10.67 1.70
C GLY A 22 11.32 11.67 2.23
N LYS A 23 11.74 12.95 2.17
CA LYS A 23 10.83 14.07 2.44
C LYS A 23 10.37 14.67 1.12
N TYR A 24 9.10 14.93 1.02
CA TYR A 24 8.50 15.70 -0.05
C TYR A 24 7.97 17.03 0.53
N ARG A 25 8.52 18.13 0.08
CA ARG A 25 8.19 19.47 0.61
C ARG A 25 8.32 19.56 2.15
N GLY A 26 9.36 18.93 2.72
CA GLY A 26 9.62 18.92 4.15
C GLY A 26 8.84 17.89 4.97
N ARG A 27 7.86 17.20 4.38
CA ARG A 27 7.03 16.18 5.03
C ARG A 27 7.55 14.77 4.75
N ARG A 28 7.35 13.84 5.67
CA ARG A 28 7.71 12.43 5.47
C ARG A 28 6.79 11.80 4.41
N VAL A 29 7.37 11.09 3.45
CA VAL A 29 6.62 10.31 2.47
C VAL A 29 6.21 8.99 3.10
N PHE A 30 4.93 8.65 3.06
CA PHE A 30 4.47 7.35 3.54
C PHE A 30 5.01 6.22 2.66
N SER A 31 4.74 6.28 1.37
CA SER A 31 5.31 5.35 0.37
C SER A 31 5.01 5.84 -1.04
N ALA A 32 5.99 5.71 -1.94
CA ALA A 32 5.84 5.95 -3.37
C ALA A 32 5.45 4.68 -4.16
N GLY A 33 5.17 3.57 -3.48
CA GLY A 33 4.79 2.31 -4.09
C GLY A 33 5.96 1.35 -4.32
N LEU A 34 5.76 0.37 -5.21
CA LEU A 34 6.75 -0.64 -5.53
C LEU A 34 7.90 -0.05 -6.34
N ASN A 35 9.10 -0.56 -6.09
CA ASN A 35 10.27 -0.21 -6.90
C ASN A 35 10.27 -0.97 -8.22
N LEU A 36 9.78 -0.34 -9.26
CA LEU A 36 9.72 -0.95 -10.59
C LEU A 36 11.09 -1.14 -11.23
N THR A 37 12.17 -0.53 -10.71
CA THR A 37 13.53 -0.82 -11.20
C THR A 37 13.93 -2.27 -10.95
N HIS A 38 13.35 -2.92 -9.93
CA HIS A 38 13.60 -4.33 -9.65
C HIS A 38 12.94 -5.27 -10.67
N VAL A 39 11.97 -4.77 -11.41
CA VAL A 39 11.24 -5.51 -12.45
C VAL A 39 11.98 -5.49 -13.78
N TYR A 40 12.79 -4.45 -13.99
CA TYR A 40 13.43 -4.20 -15.27
C TYR A 40 14.96 -4.07 -15.13
N HIS A 41 15.66 -5.15 -15.45
CA HIS A 41 17.13 -5.20 -15.60
C HIS A 41 17.54 -5.43 -17.07
N GLY A 42 16.93 -4.68 -18.00
CA GLY A 42 17.09 -4.90 -19.43
C GLY A 42 16.25 -6.08 -19.97
N ARG A 43 15.58 -6.83 -19.11
CA ARG A 43 14.60 -7.87 -19.45
C ARG A 43 13.50 -7.89 -18.39
N LEU A 44 12.26 -7.98 -18.84
CA LEU A 44 11.12 -8.18 -17.96
C LEU A 44 11.19 -9.56 -17.30
N SER A 45 11.17 -9.59 -15.99
CA SER A 45 11.01 -10.81 -15.21
C SER A 45 9.61 -10.89 -14.62
N VAL A 46 8.67 -11.42 -15.39
CA VAL A 46 7.30 -11.67 -14.93
C VAL A 46 7.29 -12.51 -13.67
N LEU A 47 8.09 -13.56 -13.62
CA LEU A 47 8.17 -14.44 -12.47
C LEU A 47 8.65 -13.70 -11.22
N PHE A 48 9.68 -12.86 -11.36
CA PHE A 48 10.18 -12.09 -10.24
C PHE A 48 9.14 -11.08 -9.72
N TYR A 49 8.46 -10.38 -10.63
CA TYR A 49 7.40 -9.46 -10.28
C TYR A 49 6.25 -10.19 -9.56
N LEU A 50 5.70 -11.22 -10.16
CA LEU A 50 4.58 -11.97 -9.59
C LEU A 50 4.93 -12.55 -8.22
N THR A 51 6.12 -13.11 -8.04
CA THR A 51 6.55 -13.65 -6.75
C THR A 51 6.59 -12.57 -5.67
N ARG A 52 7.14 -11.40 -6.00
CA ARG A 52 7.21 -10.26 -5.08
C ARG A 52 5.83 -9.68 -4.78
N ASP A 53 5.04 -9.48 -5.82
CA ASP A 53 3.73 -8.86 -5.68
C ASP A 53 2.73 -9.80 -4.98
N LEU A 54 2.75 -11.10 -5.26
CA LEU A 54 1.96 -12.08 -4.53
C LEU A 54 2.34 -12.13 -3.04
N GLY A 55 3.63 -12.00 -2.73
CA GLY A 55 4.10 -11.87 -1.35
C GLY A 55 3.56 -10.62 -0.67
N PHE A 56 3.53 -9.48 -1.37
CA PHE A 56 2.95 -8.24 -0.90
C PHE A 56 1.43 -8.37 -0.70
N VAL A 57 0.69 -8.86 -1.70
CA VAL A 57 -0.76 -9.10 -1.64
C VAL A 57 -1.10 -10.04 -0.48
N ASN A 58 -0.32 -11.10 -0.27
CA ASN A 58 -0.50 -12.00 0.86
C ASN A 58 -0.33 -11.27 2.20
N LYS A 59 0.70 -10.44 2.36
CA LYS A 59 0.88 -9.64 3.58
C LYS A 59 -0.27 -8.68 3.83
N LEU A 60 -0.79 -8.06 2.78
CA LEU A 60 -1.95 -7.18 2.88
C LEU A 60 -3.22 -7.97 3.22
N HIS A 61 -3.45 -9.11 2.57
CA HIS A 61 -4.56 -10.00 2.89
C HIS A 61 -4.53 -10.41 4.37
N ARG A 62 -3.35 -10.71 4.89
CA ARG A 62 -3.15 -11.05 6.30
C ARG A 62 -3.18 -9.83 7.23
N GLY A 63 -3.49 -8.64 6.72
CA GLY A 63 -3.62 -7.41 7.49
C GLY A 63 -2.34 -7.06 8.24
N LEU A 64 -1.17 -7.30 7.65
CA LEU A 64 0.15 -7.10 8.25
C LEU A 64 0.38 -7.92 9.54
N ALA A 65 -0.44 -8.95 9.79
CA ALA A 65 -0.28 -9.81 10.94
C ALA A 65 1.04 -10.58 10.91
N GLY A 66 1.59 -10.88 12.09
CA GLY A 66 2.85 -11.61 12.26
C GLY A 66 2.71 -13.11 11.96
N ASP A 67 3.77 -13.63 11.47
CA ASP A 67 4.26 -15.01 11.44
C ASP A 67 3.33 -16.21 11.35
N THR A 68 2.77 -16.42 10.18
CA THR A 68 2.60 -17.78 9.69
C THR A 68 2.89 -17.78 8.20
N CYS A 69 3.58 -18.79 7.70
CA CYS A 69 3.91 -18.89 6.28
C CYS A 69 2.72 -19.35 5.42
N ASP A 70 1.61 -19.65 6.04
CA ASP A 70 0.48 -20.30 5.42
C ASP A 70 -0.54 -19.29 4.87
N TRP A 71 -1.14 -19.63 3.75
CA TRP A 71 -2.29 -18.96 3.18
C TRP A 71 -3.58 -19.25 3.96
N ASP A 72 -3.44 -19.68 5.20
CA ASP A 72 -4.55 -19.92 6.11
C ASP A 72 -5.22 -18.62 6.56
N GLY A 73 -6.41 -18.77 7.07
CA GLY A 73 -7.21 -17.65 7.55
C GLY A 73 -6.57 -16.91 8.74
N PRO A 74 -7.26 -15.90 9.26
CA PRO A 74 -6.77 -15.11 10.39
C PRO A 74 -6.64 -15.91 11.69
N GLU A 75 -7.17 -17.13 11.75
CA GLU A 75 -7.20 -17.98 12.96
C GLU A 75 -5.80 -18.27 13.49
N THR A 76 -4.82 -18.39 12.61
CA THR A 76 -3.43 -18.75 12.95
C THR A 76 -2.52 -17.53 13.12
N THR A 77 -3.01 -16.32 12.89
CA THR A 77 -2.20 -15.10 12.92
C THR A 77 -2.07 -14.49 14.31
N ARG A 78 -0.96 -13.79 14.53
CA ARG A 78 -0.79 -12.87 15.67
C ARG A 78 -1.21 -11.49 15.25
N GLU A 79 -2.28 -11.00 15.85
CA GLU A 79 -2.86 -9.71 15.50
C GLU A 79 -2.38 -8.61 16.45
N LYS A 80 -2.04 -7.47 15.85
CA LYS A 80 -1.81 -6.20 16.55
C LYS A 80 -2.49 -5.10 15.75
N PRO A 81 -3.11 -4.13 16.40
CA PRO A 81 -3.58 -2.93 15.69
C PRO A 81 -2.42 -2.17 15.03
N TRP A 82 -2.68 -1.64 13.86
CA TRP A 82 -1.73 -0.86 13.07
C TRP A 82 -2.25 0.56 12.90
N ILE A 83 -1.44 1.54 13.29
CA ILE A 83 -1.74 2.96 13.13
C ILE A 83 -0.81 3.52 12.06
N GLY A 84 -1.37 4.21 11.06
CA GLY A 84 -0.63 4.84 9.97
C GLY A 84 -0.57 6.35 10.11
N ALA A 85 0.58 6.95 9.81
CA ALA A 85 0.81 8.38 9.72
C ALA A 85 1.03 8.77 8.26
N LEU A 86 0.07 9.45 7.65
CA LEU A 86 0.14 9.91 6.27
C LEU A 86 0.43 11.42 6.23
N GLU A 87 1.70 11.82 6.14
CA GLU A 87 2.07 13.24 6.13
C GLU A 87 2.03 13.87 4.73
N ALA A 88 2.50 13.18 3.71
CA ALA A 88 2.56 13.72 2.36
C ALA A 88 1.72 12.94 1.37
N PHE A 89 2.13 11.72 1.02
CA PHE A 89 1.39 10.90 0.08
C PHE A 89 1.63 9.39 0.27
N ALA A 90 0.66 8.62 -0.21
CA ALA A 90 0.74 7.17 -0.33
C ALA A 90 0.33 6.76 -1.76
N ILE A 91 1.28 6.25 -2.55
CA ILE A 91 1.08 5.94 -3.97
C ILE A 91 1.20 4.43 -4.21
N GLY A 92 0.37 3.88 -5.07
CA GLY A 92 0.45 2.49 -5.52
C GLY A 92 0.41 1.49 -4.36
N GLY A 93 1.53 0.79 -4.11
CA GLY A 93 1.67 -0.11 -2.96
C GLY A 93 1.44 0.58 -1.62
N GLY A 94 1.85 1.85 -1.49
CA GLY A 94 1.59 2.66 -0.30
C GLY A 94 0.09 2.88 -0.06
N CYS A 95 -0.66 3.20 -1.11
CA CYS A 95 -2.11 3.31 -1.00
C CYS A 95 -2.75 1.97 -0.58
N GLN A 96 -2.26 0.85 -1.10
CA GLN A 96 -2.75 -0.48 -0.72
C GLN A 96 -2.51 -0.79 0.76
N ILE A 97 -1.40 -0.31 1.34
CA ILE A 97 -1.11 -0.45 2.78
C ILE A 97 -2.17 0.29 3.60
N LEU A 98 -2.58 1.50 3.20
CA LEU A 98 -3.63 2.24 3.91
C LEU A 98 -4.93 1.45 4.04
N LEU A 99 -5.27 0.61 3.05
CA LEU A 99 -6.48 -0.22 3.04
C LEU A 99 -6.45 -1.39 4.05
N VAL A 100 -5.36 -1.58 4.77
CA VAL A 100 -5.19 -2.68 5.74
C VAL A 100 -4.80 -2.20 7.13
N LEU A 101 -4.52 -0.91 7.28
CA LEU A 101 -4.30 -0.29 8.58
C LEU A 101 -5.62 -0.15 9.33
N ASP A 102 -5.56 -0.23 10.65
CA ASP A 102 -6.75 -0.16 11.51
C ASP A 102 -7.12 1.29 11.84
N HIS A 103 -6.15 2.19 11.79
CA HIS A 103 -6.36 3.61 12.04
C HIS A 103 -5.35 4.43 11.23
N VAL A 104 -5.83 5.39 10.46
CA VAL A 104 -4.98 6.26 9.63
C VAL A 104 -5.18 7.71 10.04
N ILE A 105 -4.10 8.37 10.42
CA ILE A 105 -4.05 9.81 10.69
C ILE A 105 -3.29 10.46 9.54
N ALA A 106 -3.87 11.48 8.94
CA ALA A 106 -3.26 12.18 7.83
C ALA A 106 -3.03 13.67 8.14
N GLU A 107 -2.00 14.25 7.59
CA GLU A 107 -1.84 15.69 7.58
C GLU A 107 -2.70 16.34 6.50
N ALA A 108 -3.20 17.53 6.79
CA ALA A 108 -3.91 18.34 5.80
C ALA A 108 -3.05 18.57 4.55
N GLY A 109 -3.67 18.39 3.38
CA GLY A 109 -3.01 18.45 2.07
C GLY A 109 -2.25 17.18 1.69
N ALA A 110 -2.31 16.11 2.47
CA ALA A 110 -1.84 14.79 2.05
C ALA A 110 -2.80 14.16 1.03
N TYR A 111 -2.35 13.14 0.31
CA TYR A 111 -3.17 12.44 -0.68
C TYR A 111 -2.72 10.99 -0.88
N PHE A 112 -3.59 10.21 -1.51
CA PHE A 112 -3.22 8.87 -1.97
C PHE A 112 -3.79 8.62 -3.37
N ASN A 113 -3.13 7.73 -4.14
CA ASN A 113 -3.60 7.32 -5.46
C ASN A 113 -3.05 5.95 -5.89
N LEU A 114 -3.56 5.47 -7.04
CA LEU A 114 -3.21 4.17 -7.63
C LEU A 114 -2.89 4.34 -9.13
N PRO A 115 -1.71 4.88 -9.50
CA PRO A 115 -1.38 5.19 -10.89
C PRO A 115 -1.02 3.96 -11.74
N ALA A 116 -1.37 2.75 -11.28
CA ALA A 116 -0.96 1.49 -11.89
C ALA A 116 -1.35 1.36 -13.37
N ARG A 117 -2.50 1.91 -13.77
CA ARG A 117 -2.92 1.94 -15.17
C ARG A 117 -1.93 2.72 -16.04
N LYS A 118 -1.44 3.87 -15.59
CA LYS A 118 -0.41 4.64 -16.32
C LYS A 118 0.91 3.90 -16.42
N GLU A 119 1.18 3.04 -15.47
CA GLU A 119 2.38 2.22 -15.44
C GLU A 119 2.22 0.91 -16.22
N GLY A 120 0.99 0.57 -16.64
CA GLY A 120 0.69 -0.63 -17.41
C GLY A 120 0.56 -1.89 -16.55
N ILE A 121 0.24 -1.76 -15.27
CA ILE A 121 0.09 -2.87 -14.32
C ILE A 121 -1.26 -2.80 -13.58
N ILE A 122 -1.61 -3.90 -12.91
CA ILE A 122 -2.74 -3.95 -11.99
C ILE A 122 -2.25 -3.59 -10.59
N PRO A 123 -2.96 -2.74 -9.81
CA PRO A 123 -2.51 -2.34 -8.49
C PRO A 123 -2.80 -3.41 -7.41
N GLY A 124 -2.18 -4.57 -7.50
CA GLY A 124 -2.21 -5.66 -6.53
C GLY A 124 -3.61 -5.97 -6.00
N ILE A 125 -3.85 -5.83 -4.69
CA ILE A 125 -5.13 -6.12 -4.04
C ILE A 125 -6.13 -4.93 -4.06
N ALA A 126 -5.71 -3.77 -4.53
CA ALA A 126 -6.56 -2.58 -4.47
C ALA A 126 -7.89 -2.71 -5.23
N PRO A 127 -7.97 -3.32 -6.44
CA PRO A 127 -9.26 -3.52 -7.10
C PRO A 127 -10.27 -4.34 -6.30
N LEU A 128 -9.78 -5.23 -5.43
CA LEU A 128 -10.63 -6.03 -4.55
C LEU A 128 -11.08 -5.25 -3.31
N ARG A 129 -10.21 -4.39 -2.77
CA ARG A 129 -10.43 -3.74 -1.47
C ARG A 129 -10.95 -2.31 -1.55
N LEU A 130 -10.42 -1.49 -2.44
CA LEU A 130 -10.77 -0.07 -2.52
C LEU A 130 -12.29 0.17 -2.65
N PRO A 131 -13.06 -0.62 -3.45
CA PRO A 131 -14.50 -0.42 -3.56
C PRO A 131 -15.27 -0.53 -2.23
N ARG A 132 -14.75 -1.28 -1.27
CA ARG A 132 -15.36 -1.46 0.06
C ARG A 132 -15.25 -0.21 0.93
N PHE A 133 -14.24 0.61 0.68
CA PHE A 133 -14.00 1.85 1.41
C PHE A 133 -14.71 3.03 0.73
N VAL A 134 -14.45 3.22 -0.56
CA VAL A 134 -14.87 4.44 -1.26
C VAL A 134 -16.08 4.23 -2.18
N GLY A 135 -16.61 3.01 -2.26
CA GLY A 135 -17.64 2.63 -3.22
C GLY A 135 -17.09 2.35 -4.62
N GLU A 136 -17.86 1.62 -5.43
CA GLU A 136 -17.40 1.14 -6.75
C GLU A 136 -17.05 2.29 -7.71
N ARG A 137 -17.84 3.35 -7.75
CA ARG A 137 -17.62 4.47 -8.67
C ARG A 137 -16.33 5.21 -8.38
N ALA A 138 -16.07 5.56 -7.13
CA ALA A 138 -14.84 6.24 -6.76
C ALA A 138 -13.62 5.32 -6.92
N ALA A 139 -13.77 4.02 -6.68
CA ALA A 139 -12.71 3.04 -6.92
C ALA A 139 -12.40 2.90 -8.42
N GLN A 140 -13.41 2.88 -9.29
CA GLN A 140 -13.24 2.90 -10.75
C GLN A 140 -12.50 4.16 -11.20
N ASP A 141 -12.90 5.34 -10.68
CA ASP A 141 -12.20 6.60 -10.95
C ASP A 141 -10.73 6.54 -10.53
N GLY A 142 -10.44 5.99 -9.34
CA GLY A 142 -9.07 5.83 -8.85
C GLY A 142 -8.22 4.91 -9.70
N VAL A 143 -8.74 3.73 -10.06
CA VAL A 143 -7.98 2.68 -10.74
C VAL A 143 -7.96 2.88 -12.26
N LEU A 144 -9.09 3.27 -12.88
CA LEU A 144 -9.22 3.35 -14.33
C LEU A 144 -8.94 4.75 -14.90
N PHE A 145 -9.13 5.81 -14.09
CA PHE A 145 -8.99 7.20 -14.53
C PHE A 145 -7.93 7.98 -13.74
N ASP A 146 -7.12 7.29 -12.91
CA ASP A 146 -6.00 7.85 -12.15
C ASP A 146 -6.40 8.99 -11.20
N LYS A 147 -7.63 8.96 -10.67
CA LYS A 147 -8.09 9.95 -9.68
C LYS A 147 -7.19 9.91 -8.46
N THR A 148 -6.73 11.08 -8.06
CA THR A 148 -6.05 11.28 -6.79
C THR A 148 -7.09 11.61 -5.72
N PHE A 149 -6.93 11.05 -4.53
CA PHE A 149 -7.80 11.27 -3.38
C PHE A 149 -7.08 12.16 -2.35
N PRO A 150 -7.36 13.48 -2.32
CA PRO A 150 -6.94 14.31 -1.19
C PRO A 150 -7.58 13.81 0.09
N VAL A 151 -6.87 13.88 1.21
CA VAL A 151 -7.36 13.34 2.50
C VAL A 151 -8.58 14.07 3.04
N GLU A 152 -8.83 15.29 2.56
CA GLU A 152 -10.02 16.08 2.87
C GLU A 152 -11.25 15.69 2.04
N ALA A 153 -11.05 14.95 0.95
CA ALA A 153 -12.16 14.53 0.08
C ALA A 153 -13.15 13.62 0.83
N PRO A 154 -14.45 13.72 0.57
CA PRO A 154 -15.45 12.89 1.23
C PRO A 154 -15.15 11.40 1.13
N GLU A 155 -14.68 10.93 -0.01
CA GLU A 155 -14.34 9.53 -0.25
C GLU A 155 -13.17 9.05 0.62
N ALA A 156 -12.22 9.93 0.94
CA ALA A 156 -11.07 9.60 1.77
C ALA A 156 -11.43 9.32 3.22
N ARG A 157 -12.57 9.81 3.71
CA ARG A 157 -13.03 9.63 5.10
C ARG A 157 -13.29 8.19 5.48
N ALA A 158 -13.47 7.31 4.53
CA ALA A 158 -13.59 5.87 4.79
C ALA A 158 -12.24 5.17 5.00
N ILE A 159 -11.13 5.84 4.66
CA ILE A 159 -9.76 5.32 4.78
C ILE A 159 -9.00 6.10 5.86
N VAL A 160 -9.19 7.42 5.93
CA VAL A 160 -8.50 8.32 6.86
C VAL A 160 -9.42 8.64 8.03
N ASN A 161 -9.02 8.24 9.24
CA ASN A 161 -9.82 8.41 10.46
C ASN A 161 -9.74 9.83 11.02
N ALA A 162 -8.59 10.51 10.84
CA ALA A 162 -8.40 11.88 11.31
C ALA A 162 -7.50 12.66 10.35
N VAL A 163 -7.83 13.93 10.13
CA VAL A 163 -6.96 14.88 9.43
C VAL A 163 -6.49 15.93 10.44
N VAL A 164 -5.18 16.11 10.53
CA VAL A 164 -4.54 17.01 11.49
C VAL A 164 -3.70 18.08 10.77
N PRO A 165 -3.44 19.24 11.38
CA PRO A 165 -2.48 20.19 10.83
C PRO A 165 -1.06 19.58 10.88
N PRO A 166 -0.10 20.08 10.07
CA PRO A 166 1.25 19.50 9.98
C PRO A 166 1.98 19.32 11.30
N GLN A 167 1.74 20.16 12.28
CA GLN A 167 2.38 20.09 13.61
C GLN A 167 1.62 19.17 14.59
N GLY A 168 0.49 18.63 14.18
CA GLY A 168 -0.39 17.82 15.05
C GLY A 168 -0.13 16.31 14.99
N MET A 169 0.69 15.82 14.07
CA MET A 169 0.85 14.39 13.81
C MET A 169 1.35 13.61 15.03
N ASP A 170 2.43 14.06 15.67
CA ASP A 170 3.03 13.32 16.78
C ASP A 170 2.08 13.24 17.99
N ALA A 171 1.36 14.32 18.29
CA ALA A 171 0.36 14.34 19.36
C ALA A 171 -0.84 13.41 19.06
N ALA A 172 -1.30 13.41 17.81
CA ALA A 172 -2.40 12.56 17.37
C ALA A 172 -2.00 11.07 17.38
N LEU A 173 -0.78 10.74 16.97
CA LEU A 173 -0.24 9.39 17.05
C LEU A 173 -0.12 8.92 18.49
N ALA A 174 0.40 9.75 19.38
CA ALA A 174 0.51 9.44 20.80
C ALA A 174 -0.87 9.19 21.42
N ALA A 175 -1.86 10.00 21.10
CA ALA A 175 -3.23 9.83 21.56
C ALA A 175 -3.87 8.54 21.02
N ALA A 176 -3.72 8.24 19.73
CA ALA A 176 -4.23 7.01 19.13
C ALA A 176 -3.56 5.77 19.73
N ALA A 177 -2.24 5.81 19.93
CA ALA A 177 -1.50 4.73 20.58
C ALA A 177 -1.94 4.52 22.03
N ALA A 178 -2.10 5.59 22.81
CA ALA A 178 -2.60 5.52 24.19
C ALA A 178 -4.02 4.94 24.26
N ASN A 179 -4.91 5.35 23.38
CA ASN A 179 -6.26 4.80 23.27
C ASN A 179 -6.25 3.29 22.98
N CYS A 180 -5.40 2.88 22.04
CA CYS A 180 -5.30 1.47 21.65
C CYS A 180 -4.69 0.60 22.77
N THR A 181 -3.68 1.10 23.49
CA THR A 181 -2.94 0.36 24.53
C THR A 181 -3.52 0.52 25.92
N GLY A 182 -4.40 1.49 26.14
CA GLY A 182 -5.05 1.75 27.43
C GLY A 182 -6.05 0.68 27.89
N ALA A 183 -6.31 -0.31 27.05
CA ALA A 183 -7.19 -1.45 27.33
C ALA A 183 -6.47 -2.77 27.07
N SER A 184 -7.22 -3.88 27.08
CA SER A 184 -6.65 -5.20 26.83
C SER A 184 -6.15 -5.38 25.39
N MET A 185 -4.85 -5.49 25.21
CA MET A 185 -4.24 -5.81 23.90
C MET A 185 -4.62 -7.20 23.40
N VAL A 186 -4.91 -8.13 24.28
CA VAL A 186 -5.44 -9.46 23.92
C VAL A 186 -6.81 -9.31 23.26
N SER A 187 -7.69 -8.51 23.88
CA SER A 187 -9.02 -8.21 23.33
C SER A 187 -8.91 -7.45 21.98
N ALA A 188 -8.02 -6.47 21.90
CA ALA A 188 -7.81 -5.73 20.65
C ALA A 188 -7.40 -6.67 19.51
N GLY A 189 -6.43 -7.56 19.74
CA GLY A 189 -6.00 -8.55 18.77
C GLY A 189 -7.11 -9.53 18.39
N ALA A 190 -7.90 -10.01 19.35
CA ALA A 190 -9.02 -10.92 19.09
C ALA A 190 -10.12 -10.25 18.27
N ASN A 191 -10.50 -9.01 18.60
CA ASN A 191 -11.50 -8.25 17.83
C ASN A 191 -11.01 -7.95 16.40
N ARG A 192 -9.73 -7.55 16.24
CA ARG A 192 -9.14 -7.36 14.93
C ARG A 192 -9.21 -8.62 14.08
N LYS A 193 -8.87 -9.77 14.67
CA LYS A 193 -8.98 -11.07 14.02
C LYS A 193 -10.41 -11.37 13.59
N ALA A 194 -11.41 -11.16 14.46
CA ALA A 194 -12.81 -11.36 14.15
C ALA A 194 -13.30 -10.46 12.99
N ILE A 195 -12.90 -9.20 12.97
CA ILE A 195 -13.21 -8.28 11.87
C ILE A 195 -12.62 -8.80 10.56
N ARG A 196 -11.38 -9.29 10.60
CA ARG A 196 -10.69 -9.77 9.40
C ARG A 196 -11.28 -11.03 8.78
N VAL A 197 -11.92 -11.88 9.58
CA VAL A 197 -12.65 -13.05 9.06
C VAL A 197 -13.70 -12.66 8.01
N GLY A 198 -14.38 -11.51 8.22
CA GLY A 198 -15.42 -11.02 7.31
C GLY A 198 -14.91 -10.20 6.12
N GLN A 199 -13.62 -9.85 6.08
CA GLN A 199 -13.13 -8.92 5.05
C GLN A 199 -13.05 -9.55 3.66
N GLU A 200 -12.40 -10.72 3.53
CA GLU A 200 -12.24 -11.41 2.26
C GLU A 200 -12.37 -12.92 2.46
N PRO A 201 -13.51 -13.51 2.10
CA PRO A 201 -13.63 -14.96 2.06
C PRO A 201 -12.51 -15.58 1.21
N ARG A 202 -11.92 -16.66 1.68
CA ARG A 202 -10.78 -17.34 1.02
C ARG A 202 -11.06 -17.65 -0.45
N GLU A 203 -12.27 -18.05 -0.76
CA GLU A 203 -12.64 -18.35 -2.15
C GLU A 203 -12.64 -17.12 -3.04
N THR A 204 -13.12 -15.98 -2.54
CA THR A 204 -13.06 -14.70 -3.25
C THR A 204 -11.61 -14.28 -3.52
N LEU A 205 -10.74 -14.42 -2.52
CA LEU A 205 -9.32 -14.12 -2.69
C LEU A 205 -8.67 -15.05 -3.72
N ARG A 206 -8.93 -16.36 -3.66
CA ARG A 206 -8.36 -17.32 -4.63
C ARG A 206 -8.77 -16.99 -6.06
N ARG A 207 -10.05 -16.71 -6.28
CA ARG A 207 -10.56 -16.31 -7.59
C ARG A 207 -9.94 -15.01 -8.07
N TYR A 208 -9.81 -14.04 -7.18
CA TYR A 208 -9.13 -12.78 -7.47
C TYR A 208 -7.66 -12.99 -7.86
N LEU A 209 -6.92 -13.78 -7.10
CA LEU A 209 -5.51 -14.05 -7.37
C LEU A 209 -5.30 -14.81 -8.69
N ALA A 210 -6.16 -15.76 -9.01
CA ALA A 210 -6.12 -16.46 -10.29
C ALA A 210 -6.33 -15.51 -11.47
N LEU A 211 -7.33 -14.61 -11.37
CA LEU A 211 -7.56 -13.55 -12.34
C LEU A 211 -6.35 -12.61 -12.41
N TYR A 212 -5.91 -12.12 -11.27
CA TYR A 212 -4.78 -11.19 -11.17
C TYR A 212 -3.52 -11.72 -11.83
N CYS A 213 -3.11 -12.96 -11.55
CA CYS A 213 -1.91 -13.55 -12.14
C CYS A 213 -1.99 -13.65 -13.67
N ARG A 214 -3.16 -14.03 -14.21
CA ARG A 214 -3.38 -14.12 -15.64
C ARG A 214 -3.31 -12.73 -16.30
N GLU A 215 -4.13 -11.81 -15.85
CA GLU A 215 -4.24 -10.48 -16.43
C GLU A 215 -2.95 -9.66 -16.23
N GLN A 216 -2.28 -9.83 -15.09
CA GLN A 216 -0.97 -9.19 -14.85
C GLN A 216 0.11 -9.77 -15.76
N GLY A 217 0.03 -11.06 -16.08
CA GLY A 217 0.89 -11.68 -17.09
C GLY A 217 0.73 -11.00 -18.45
N ASP A 218 -0.51 -10.81 -18.90
CA ASP A 218 -0.79 -10.13 -20.16
C ASP A 218 -0.33 -8.66 -20.13
N CYS A 219 -0.52 -7.95 -19.02
CA CYS A 219 0.00 -6.60 -18.83
C CYS A 219 1.52 -6.53 -19.00
N HIS A 220 2.28 -7.53 -18.52
CA HIS A 220 3.74 -7.56 -18.58
C HIS A 220 4.29 -7.62 -19.99
N PHE A 221 3.56 -8.18 -20.93
CA PHE A 221 3.94 -8.24 -22.34
C PHE A 221 3.33 -7.11 -23.17
N SER A 222 2.60 -6.18 -22.53
CA SER A 222 2.01 -5.06 -23.24
C SER A 222 3.08 -4.06 -23.70
N PRO A 223 2.98 -3.52 -24.93
CA PRO A 223 3.88 -2.48 -25.39
C PRO A 223 3.90 -1.24 -24.49
N ALA A 224 2.77 -0.94 -23.84
CA ALA A 224 2.63 0.20 -22.95
C ALA A 224 3.51 0.07 -21.69
N LEU A 225 3.51 -1.10 -21.04
CA LEU A 225 4.37 -1.34 -19.88
C LEU A 225 5.84 -1.33 -20.28
N ILE A 226 6.20 -2.00 -21.36
CA ILE A 226 7.59 -2.05 -21.85
C ILE A 226 8.10 -0.63 -22.11
N ALA A 227 7.36 0.16 -22.86
CA ALA A 227 7.74 1.55 -23.16
C ALA A 227 7.81 2.43 -21.89
N ASN A 228 6.93 2.21 -20.90
CA ASN A 228 6.97 2.91 -19.62
C ASN A 228 8.24 2.55 -18.83
N LEU A 229 8.55 1.27 -18.72
CA LEU A 229 9.73 0.80 -18.00
C LEU A 229 11.02 1.30 -18.65
N GLU A 230 11.13 1.21 -19.96
CA GLU A 230 12.29 1.73 -20.72
C GLU A 230 12.47 3.24 -20.54
N ARG A 231 11.38 3.99 -20.61
CA ARG A 231 11.42 5.46 -20.50
C ARG A 231 11.74 5.95 -19.10
N ASN A 232 11.15 5.34 -18.09
CA ASN A 232 11.10 5.91 -16.75
C ASN A 232 11.93 5.13 -15.72
N TRP A 233 12.18 3.83 -15.96
CA TRP A 233 12.75 2.93 -14.97
C TRP A 233 14.05 2.26 -15.42
N ASP A 234 14.43 2.36 -16.70
CA ASP A 234 15.75 1.92 -17.14
C ASP A 234 16.84 2.81 -16.51
N ALA A 235 17.79 2.17 -15.82
CA ALA A 235 18.87 2.87 -15.13
C ALA A 235 19.73 3.74 -16.09
N ARG A 236 19.87 3.32 -17.34
CA ARG A 236 20.63 4.09 -18.37
C ARG A 236 19.87 5.37 -18.74
N ASN A 237 18.56 5.27 -18.98
CA ASN A 237 17.73 6.40 -19.33
C ASN A 237 17.59 7.40 -18.19
N ARG A 238 17.58 6.92 -16.93
CA ARG A 238 17.58 7.79 -15.76
C ARG A 238 18.87 8.57 -15.60
N ALA A 239 20.02 7.90 -15.74
CA ALA A 239 21.33 8.55 -15.71
C ALA A 239 21.50 9.61 -16.82
N LEU A 240 20.93 9.39 -18.00
CA LEU A 240 20.94 10.36 -19.09
C LEU A 240 20.07 11.58 -18.78
N LYS A 241 18.89 11.38 -18.18
CA LYS A 241 18.00 12.48 -17.77
C LYS A 241 18.61 13.33 -16.65
N GLU A 242 19.26 12.70 -15.68
CA GLU A 242 19.97 13.41 -14.60
C GLU A 242 21.11 14.27 -15.12
N ARG A 243 21.84 13.80 -16.14
CA ARG A 243 22.92 14.56 -16.82
C ARG A 243 22.40 15.69 -17.72
N ALA A 244 21.21 15.58 -18.25
CA ALA A 244 20.61 16.57 -19.15
C ALA A 244 19.80 17.65 -18.41
N GLY A 245 19.46 17.43 -17.15
CA GLY A 245 18.67 18.36 -16.30
C GLY A 245 19.49 19.10 -15.25
N GLY A 246 20.81 18.91 -15.20
CA GLY A 246 21.77 19.70 -14.44
C GLY A 246 22.52 20.63 -15.40
#